data_a52d2b5523bd4d60160e6c693ac8042a
#
_entry.id   a52d2b5523bd4d60160e6c693ac8042a
#
_cell.length_a   1.000
_cell.length_b   1.000
_cell.length_c   1.000
_cell.angle_alpha   90.00
_cell.angle_beta   90.00
_cell.angle_gamma   90.00
#
_symmetry.space_group_name_H-M   'P 1'
#
loop_
_entity.id
_entity.type
_entity.pdbx_description
1 polymer ?
#
loop_
_entity_poly.entity_id
_entity_poly.type
_entity_poly.pdbx_seq_one_letter_code
_entity_poly.pdbx_strand_id
1 'polypeptide(L)'
;MAESNFIHDFIDEDLAAGRASTVHTRFPPEPNGYLHIGHCKALVIDFGTALKYGGLCNLRMDDTNPAKEDTEFVDAIKEDIHWLGFDWGDRFYYGSDYFEKTYELAEELIRNGDAYVCELTPDQFREYRGDLTHPAVSPYRDRPKEESMDLFHRMRDGEFPEGKYTLRAKIDLASGNFNMRDPVLYRIRYIEHHRQGTKWCVFPMYDFAHPIQDALEGITFSLCSLEYEDHRPLYNWVIEHCSVPSKPRQIEFARLNITNTVLSKRYLRNLVETGIVDGWDDPRMPTLCGLRRRGYTPESILDFIGRVGVSKANSLVDIGLLEHCVREDLNAKAPRRIAVLNPVKVIVDNYPEDKTEYFDVTNNPNDPDAGTRKVPFTKELWIDADDFAEVPPPKFFRLKPGGEVRLMSSYIVKCGEIVKNEDGTVKEIHVTADLETGTGTPTDRKIKGTIHWLSAKYAADARAILYDRLFTEANMNDLPEGKTYGDYLNPESAVVMEKAKVEPSLANAAPGEKFQFVRIGYFSKDTKNPGVFNRVVSLKDSYKPQ
;
A
#
# COMPACT_ATOMS: atom_id res chain seq x y z
N MET A 1 1.12 -22.31 0.05
CA MET A 1 -0.36 -22.26 0.19
C MET A 1 -0.64 -21.56 1.50
N ALA A 2 -1.46 -20.51 1.51
CA ALA A 2 -1.86 -19.87 2.77
C ALA A 2 -2.57 -20.89 3.66
N GLU A 3 -2.26 -20.85 4.97
CA GLU A 3 -2.96 -21.65 5.96
C GLU A 3 -4.48 -21.42 5.87
N SER A 4 -5.28 -22.44 6.25
CA SER A 4 -6.74 -22.28 6.31
C SER A 4 -7.11 -21.21 7.34
N ASN A 5 -8.19 -20.49 7.09
CA ASN A 5 -8.70 -19.45 7.98
C ASN A 5 -10.23 -19.61 8.13
N PHE A 6 -10.83 -18.88 9.04
CA PHE A 6 -12.27 -19.02 9.34
C PHE A 6 -13.18 -18.72 8.12
N ILE A 7 -12.76 -17.92 7.13
CA ILE A 7 -13.52 -17.71 5.89
C ILE A 7 -13.57 -19.02 5.11
N HIS A 8 -12.43 -19.70 5.01
CA HIS A 8 -12.35 -21.00 4.33
C HIS A 8 -13.20 -22.05 5.05
N ASP A 9 -13.24 -22.04 6.39
CA ASP A 9 -14.08 -22.97 7.15
C ASP A 9 -15.57 -22.77 6.82
N PHE A 10 -16.05 -21.52 6.72
CA PHE A 10 -17.42 -21.21 6.31
C PHE A 10 -17.70 -21.60 4.85
N ILE A 11 -16.75 -21.41 3.95
CA ILE A 11 -16.87 -21.81 2.55
C ILE A 11 -16.96 -23.33 2.45
N ASP A 12 -16.10 -24.07 3.16
CA ASP A 12 -16.07 -25.53 3.19
C ASP A 12 -17.39 -26.09 3.71
N GLU A 13 -17.97 -25.50 4.78
CA GLU A 13 -19.29 -25.85 5.30
C GLU A 13 -20.39 -25.64 4.25
N ASP A 14 -20.38 -24.52 3.53
CA ASP A 14 -21.42 -24.19 2.54
C ASP A 14 -21.31 -25.08 1.29
N LEU A 15 -20.11 -25.40 0.84
CA LEU A 15 -19.88 -26.35 -0.25
C LEU A 15 -20.31 -27.76 0.13
N ALA A 16 -19.95 -28.23 1.33
CA ALA A 16 -20.34 -29.55 1.82
C ALA A 16 -21.85 -29.69 2.02
N ALA A 17 -22.53 -28.62 2.44
CA ALA A 17 -23.98 -28.59 2.63
C ALA A 17 -24.77 -28.35 1.31
N GLY A 18 -24.08 -28.13 0.19
CA GLY A 18 -24.72 -27.80 -1.09
C GLY A 18 -25.38 -26.42 -1.14
N ARG A 19 -25.06 -25.52 -0.19
CA ARG A 19 -25.55 -24.13 -0.20
C ARG A 19 -24.85 -23.28 -1.28
N ALA A 20 -23.64 -23.64 -1.65
CA ALA A 20 -22.92 -23.12 -2.80
C ALA A 20 -22.31 -24.26 -3.61
N SER A 21 -22.21 -24.10 -4.92
CA SER A 21 -21.56 -25.08 -5.82
C SER A 21 -20.18 -24.59 -6.32
N THR A 22 -19.93 -23.32 -6.21
CA THR A 22 -18.69 -22.66 -6.68
C THR A 22 -18.32 -21.54 -5.71
N VAL A 23 -17.05 -21.12 -5.77
CA VAL A 23 -16.57 -19.94 -5.03
C VAL A 23 -16.42 -18.79 -6.01
N HIS A 24 -17.26 -17.79 -5.87
CA HIS A 24 -17.24 -16.58 -6.69
C HIS A 24 -17.25 -15.38 -5.75
N THR A 25 -16.16 -14.65 -5.73
CA THR A 25 -15.93 -13.46 -4.91
C THR A 25 -15.85 -12.21 -5.78
N ARG A 26 -15.69 -11.07 -5.18
CA ARG A 26 -15.44 -9.81 -5.89
C ARG A 26 -14.64 -8.84 -5.04
N PHE A 27 -13.83 -8.00 -5.67
CA PHE A 27 -13.19 -6.83 -5.09
C PHE A 27 -13.89 -5.57 -5.62
N PRO A 28 -14.60 -4.79 -4.77
CA PRO A 28 -15.41 -3.64 -5.20
C PRO A 28 -14.81 -2.30 -4.76
N PRO A 29 -13.69 -1.84 -5.31
CA PRO A 29 -13.11 -0.56 -4.92
C PRO A 29 -13.96 0.61 -5.41
N GLU A 30 -14.08 1.68 -4.59
CA GLU A 30 -14.58 2.97 -5.05
C GLU A 30 -13.51 3.67 -5.90
N PRO A 31 -13.81 4.12 -7.14
CA PRO A 31 -12.86 4.82 -8.02
C PRO A 31 -12.67 6.29 -7.63
N ASN A 32 -12.36 6.57 -6.36
CA ASN A 32 -12.22 7.89 -5.76
C ASN A 32 -10.85 8.13 -5.11
N GLY A 33 -9.85 7.31 -5.43
CA GLY A 33 -8.48 7.40 -4.95
C GLY A 33 -7.64 6.18 -5.31
N TYR A 34 -6.33 6.29 -5.11
CA TYR A 34 -5.39 5.21 -5.32
C TYR A 34 -5.53 4.11 -4.27
N LEU A 35 -5.22 2.87 -4.64
CA LEU A 35 -5.12 1.78 -3.69
C LEU A 35 -3.91 1.99 -2.76
N HIS A 36 -4.04 1.53 -1.53
CA HIS A 36 -2.97 1.56 -0.53
C HIS A 36 -2.80 0.18 0.12
N ILE A 37 -1.76 0.02 0.92
CA ILE A 37 -1.42 -1.26 1.57
C ILE A 37 -2.60 -1.89 2.34
N GLY A 38 -3.52 -1.09 2.86
CA GLY A 38 -4.74 -1.57 3.52
C GLY A 38 -5.66 -2.36 2.60
N HIS A 39 -5.74 -1.99 1.32
CA HIS A 39 -6.54 -2.70 0.31
C HIS A 39 -5.92 -4.04 -0.09
N CYS A 40 -4.60 -4.21 0.08
CA CYS A 40 -3.93 -5.48 -0.24
C CYS A 40 -4.48 -6.66 0.55
N LYS A 41 -4.91 -6.43 1.80
CA LYS A 41 -5.53 -7.49 2.61
C LYS A 41 -6.84 -7.96 1.99
N ALA A 42 -7.71 -7.05 1.55
CA ALA A 42 -8.95 -7.39 0.86
C ALA A 42 -8.66 -8.08 -0.48
N LEU A 43 -7.73 -7.54 -1.29
CA LEU A 43 -7.33 -8.16 -2.55
C LEU A 43 -6.85 -9.60 -2.39
N VAL A 44 -5.98 -9.85 -1.40
CA VAL A 44 -5.48 -11.20 -1.11
C VAL A 44 -6.60 -12.12 -0.62
N ILE A 45 -7.54 -11.62 0.17
CA ILE A 45 -8.68 -12.39 0.64
C ILE A 45 -9.64 -12.70 -0.52
N ASP A 46 -10.04 -11.70 -1.31
CA ASP A 46 -11.01 -11.87 -2.39
C ASP A 46 -10.45 -12.73 -3.53
N PHE A 47 -9.33 -12.32 -4.13
CA PHE A 47 -8.69 -13.06 -5.22
C PHE A 47 -8.05 -14.37 -4.75
N GLY A 48 -7.36 -14.34 -3.60
CA GLY A 48 -6.68 -15.52 -3.05
C GLY A 48 -7.66 -16.63 -2.65
N THR A 49 -8.82 -16.28 -2.09
CA THR A 49 -9.89 -17.27 -1.79
C THR A 49 -10.42 -17.87 -3.09
N ALA A 50 -10.74 -17.06 -4.10
CA ALA A 50 -11.18 -17.58 -5.39
C ALA A 50 -10.15 -18.53 -6.00
N LEU A 51 -8.88 -18.14 -6.04
CA LEU A 51 -7.79 -18.97 -6.56
C LEU A 51 -7.63 -20.30 -5.81
N LYS A 52 -7.74 -20.29 -4.46
CA LYS A 52 -7.64 -21.50 -3.62
C LYS A 52 -8.68 -22.55 -3.99
N TYR A 53 -9.89 -22.13 -4.30
CA TYR A 53 -10.99 -23.01 -4.64
C TYR A 53 -11.20 -23.24 -6.14
N GLY A 54 -10.29 -22.74 -6.99
CA GLY A 54 -10.46 -22.81 -8.44
C GLY A 54 -11.69 -22.04 -8.95
N GLY A 55 -12.10 -21.03 -8.19
CA GLY A 55 -13.25 -20.19 -8.45
C GLY A 55 -12.93 -18.90 -9.21
N LEU A 56 -13.82 -17.93 -9.12
CA LEU A 56 -13.74 -16.66 -9.86
C LEU A 56 -13.72 -15.47 -8.89
N CYS A 57 -13.05 -14.39 -9.29
CA CYS A 57 -13.14 -13.09 -8.61
C CYS A 57 -13.44 -11.99 -9.62
N ASN A 58 -14.46 -11.17 -9.36
CA ASN A 58 -14.80 -10.02 -10.18
C ASN A 58 -14.08 -8.76 -9.68
N LEU A 59 -13.75 -7.86 -10.59
CA LEU A 59 -13.43 -6.48 -10.27
C LEU A 59 -14.65 -5.61 -10.61
N ARG A 60 -15.28 -5.04 -9.58
CA ARG A 60 -16.41 -4.12 -9.75
C ARG A 60 -16.09 -2.76 -9.18
N MET A 61 -16.02 -1.74 -10.02
CA MET A 61 -15.92 -0.36 -9.55
C MET A 61 -17.22 0.03 -8.87
N ASP A 62 -17.15 0.33 -7.57
CA ASP A 62 -18.31 0.84 -6.83
C ASP A 62 -18.47 2.34 -7.12
N ASP A 63 -19.13 2.64 -8.20
CA ASP A 63 -19.44 3.98 -8.69
C ASP A 63 -20.92 4.36 -8.45
N THR A 64 -21.52 3.83 -7.40
CA THR A 64 -22.90 4.13 -7.01
C THR A 64 -23.08 5.55 -6.46
N ASN A 65 -22.04 6.15 -5.91
CA ASN A 65 -22.04 7.52 -5.41
C ASN A 65 -21.36 8.48 -6.40
N PRO A 66 -22.11 9.30 -7.16
CA PRO A 66 -21.56 10.09 -8.27
C PRO A 66 -20.59 11.21 -7.88
N ALA A 67 -20.40 11.48 -6.60
CA ALA A 67 -19.80 12.74 -6.14
C ALA A 67 -18.26 12.85 -6.27
N LYS A 68 -17.51 11.80 -6.64
CA LYS A 68 -16.04 11.81 -6.48
C LYS A 68 -15.23 10.87 -7.40
N GLU A 69 -15.73 10.56 -8.58
CA GLU A 69 -15.16 9.51 -9.41
C GLU A 69 -14.37 10.06 -10.59
N ASP A 70 -13.18 9.49 -10.85
CA ASP A 70 -12.31 9.86 -11.96
C ASP A 70 -11.78 8.61 -12.66
N THR A 71 -11.69 8.67 -13.99
CA THR A 71 -11.12 7.60 -14.83
C THR A 71 -9.66 7.31 -14.51
N GLU A 72 -8.90 8.32 -14.06
CA GLU A 72 -7.52 8.15 -13.59
C GLU A 72 -7.41 7.09 -12.49
N PHE A 73 -8.33 7.11 -11.52
CA PHE A 73 -8.31 6.13 -10.43
C PHE A 73 -8.69 4.73 -10.89
N VAL A 74 -9.58 4.59 -11.86
CA VAL A 74 -9.94 3.30 -12.45
C VAL A 74 -8.71 2.62 -13.06
N ASP A 75 -7.95 3.35 -13.87
CA ASP A 75 -6.75 2.82 -14.54
C ASP A 75 -5.65 2.48 -13.53
N ALA A 76 -5.43 3.35 -12.54
CA ALA A 76 -4.47 3.10 -11.46
C ALA A 76 -4.83 1.86 -10.63
N ILE A 77 -6.12 1.65 -10.31
CA ILE A 77 -6.60 0.46 -9.58
C ILE A 77 -6.32 -0.80 -10.38
N LYS A 78 -6.62 -0.82 -11.68
CA LYS A 78 -6.33 -1.96 -12.56
C LYS A 78 -4.84 -2.27 -12.62
N GLU A 79 -4.01 -1.26 -12.81
CA GLU A 79 -2.55 -1.39 -12.83
C GLU A 79 -2.02 -1.99 -11.52
N ASP A 80 -2.48 -1.49 -10.39
CA ASP A 80 -2.04 -1.96 -9.07
C ASP A 80 -2.44 -3.42 -8.80
N ILE A 81 -3.65 -3.84 -9.20
CA ILE A 81 -4.11 -5.21 -9.05
C ILE A 81 -3.28 -6.16 -9.91
N HIS A 82 -3.03 -5.82 -11.18
CA HIS A 82 -2.15 -6.59 -12.05
C HIS A 82 -0.70 -6.63 -11.56
N TRP A 83 -0.20 -5.52 -11.03
CA TRP A 83 1.13 -5.48 -10.45
C TRP A 83 1.28 -6.44 -9.26
N LEU A 84 0.23 -6.61 -8.44
CA LEU A 84 0.21 -7.63 -7.37
C LEU A 84 0.08 -9.07 -7.88
N GLY A 85 -0.13 -9.28 -9.18
CA GLY A 85 -0.25 -10.60 -9.80
C GLY A 85 -1.67 -11.15 -9.83
N PHE A 86 -2.69 -10.33 -9.57
CA PHE A 86 -4.09 -10.73 -9.68
C PHE A 86 -4.68 -10.32 -11.03
N ASP A 87 -5.65 -11.12 -11.49
CA ASP A 87 -6.34 -10.89 -12.75
C ASP A 87 -7.83 -11.28 -12.59
N TRP A 88 -8.70 -10.41 -13.10
CA TRP A 88 -10.15 -10.64 -13.15
C TRP A 88 -10.61 -11.17 -14.51
N GLY A 89 -9.74 -11.24 -15.52
CA GLY A 89 -10.08 -11.62 -16.89
C GLY A 89 -11.04 -10.62 -17.54
N ASP A 90 -12.16 -11.11 -18.04
CA ASP A 90 -13.25 -10.32 -18.63
C ASP A 90 -14.32 -9.87 -17.62
N ARG A 91 -14.18 -10.21 -16.34
CA ARG A 91 -15.13 -9.94 -15.27
C ARG A 91 -14.91 -8.57 -14.62
N PHE A 92 -15.00 -7.53 -15.44
CA PHE A 92 -14.89 -6.14 -15.02
C PHE A 92 -16.26 -5.44 -15.15
N TYR A 93 -16.73 -4.87 -14.04
CA TYR A 93 -18.07 -4.29 -13.94
C TYR A 93 -18.04 -2.92 -13.27
N TYR A 94 -19.11 -2.17 -13.45
CA TYR A 94 -19.40 -0.95 -12.71
C TYR A 94 -20.74 -1.09 -11.97
N GLY A 95 -20.81 -0.57 -10.75
CA GLY A 95 -22.05 -0.53 -9.98
C GLY A 95 -23.17 0.22 -10.72
N SER A 96 -22.81 1.28 -11.44
CA SER A 96 -23.77 2.08 -12.25
C SER A 96 -24.39 1.33 -13.43
N ASP A 97 -23.81 0.21 -13.87
CA ASP A 97 -24.42 -0.62 -14.92
C ASP A 97 -25.73 -1.27 -14.46
N TYR A 98 -25.93 -1.38 -13.16
CA TYR A 98 -27.09 -2.01 -12.54
C TYR A 98 -28.16 -1.03 -12.07
N PHE A 99 -28.05 0.28 -12.33
CA PHE A 99 -29.00 1.29 -11.84
C PHE A 99 -30.44 1.02 -12.26
N GLU A 100 -30.66 0.65 -13.51
CA GLU A 100 -32.02 0.34 -14.01
C GLU A 100 -32.60 -0.85 -13.24
N LYS A 101 -31.85 -1.95 -13.13
CA LYS A 101 -32.30 -3.15 -12.42
C LYS A 101 -32.53 -2.92 -10.93
N THR A 102 -31.66 -2.14 -10.31
CA THR A 102 -31.80 -1.76 -8.89
C THR A 102 -33.07 -0.91 -8.68
N TYR A 103 -33.38 -0.03 -9.62
CA TYR A 103 -34.60 0.78 -9.59
C TYR A 103 -35.86 -0.09 -9.72
N GLU A 104 -35.92 -1.04 -10.69
CA GLU A 104 -36.99 -2.00 -10.83
C GLU A 104 -37.25 -2.83 -9.56
N LEU A 105 -36.19 -3.24 -8.87
CA LEU A 105 -36.28 -3.98 -7.60
C LEU A 105 -36.78 -3.08 -6.46
N ALA A 106 -36.49 -1.79 -6.48
CA ALA A 106 -37.08 -0.84 -5.54
C ALA A 106 -38.58 -0.66 -5.76
N GLU A 107 -39.04 -0.61 -7.03
CA GLU A 107 -40.48 -0.62 -7.37
C GLU A 107 -41.16 -1.92 -6.91
N GLU A 108 -40.46 -3.06 -7.04
CA GLU A 108 -40.95 -4.35 -6.53
C GLU A 108 -41.23 -4.29 -5.02
N LEU A 109 -40.30 -3.75 -4.23
CA LEU A 109 -40.48 -3.58 -2.79
C LEU A 109 -41.67 -2.68 -2.46
N ILE A 110 -41.91 -1.60 -3.21
CA ILE A 110 -43.09 -0.74 -3.02
C ILE A 110 -44.36 -1.53 -3.30
N ARG A 111 -44.43 -2.27 -4.42
CA ARG A 111 -45.57 -3.11 -4.79
C ARG A 111 -45.89 -4.17 -3.74
N ASN A 112 -44.87 -4.77 -3.17
CA ASN A 112 -45.01 -5.77 -2.09
C ASN A 112 -45.43 -5.13 -0.76
N GLY A 113 -45.16 -3.83 -0.57
CA GLY A 113 -45.41 -3.12 0.68
C GLY A 113 -44.22 -3.17 1.65
N ASP A 114 -43.05 -3.53 1.14
CA ASP A 114 -41.80 -3.61 1.86
C ASP A 114 -40.97 -2.32 1.78
N ALA A 115 -41.50 -1.31 1.05
CA ALA A 115 -40.89 0.02 0.97
C ALA A 115 -41.96 1.12 0.86
N TYR A 116 -41.62 2.32 1.33
CA TYR A 116 -42.48 3.52 1.26
C TYR A 116 -41.67 4.80 1.05
N VAL A 117 -42.29 5.81 0.45
CA VAL A 117 -41.70 7.14 0.30
C VAL A 117 -41.94 7.97 1.54
N CYS A 118 -40.84 8.51 2.11
CA CYS A 118 -40.81 9.30 3.35
C CYS A 118 -40.43 10.75 3.06
N GLU A 119 -41.09 11.69 3.76
CA GLU A 119 -40.86 13.15 3.64
C GLU A 119 -39.99 13.70 4.77
N LEU A 120 -39.52 12.88 5.71
CA LEU A 120 -38.68 13.36 6.80
C LEU A 120 -37.36 13.92 6.24
N THR A 121 -37.10 15.18 6.57
CA THR A 121 -35.79 15.79 6.31
C THR A 121 -34.69 15.11 7.15
N PRO A 122 -33.41 15.24 6.83
CA PRO A 122 -32.33 14.69 7.64
C PRO A 122 -32.36 15.10 9.11
N ASP A 123 -32.79 16.34 9.40
CA ASP A 123 -32.92 16.84 10.79
C ASP A 123 -34.10 16.20 11.52
N GLN A 124 -35.28 16.20 10.89
CA GLN A 124 -36.44 15.48 11.41
C GLN A 124 -36.16 14.00 11.60
N PHE A 125 -35.45 13.38 10.65
CA PHE A 125 -35.07 11.97 10.78
C PHE A 125 -34.24 11.71 12.03
N ARG A 126 -33.32 12.60 12.42
CA ARG A 126 -32.56 12.48 13.67
C ARG A 126 -33.46 12.49 14.91
N GLU A 127 -34.49 13.33 14.91
CA GLU A 127 -35.48 13.38 16.00
C GLU A 127 -36.36 12.14 16.03
N TYR A 128 -36.81 11.66 14.87
CA TYR A 128 -37.70 10.50 14.74
C TYR A 128 -36.97 9.14 14.82
N ARG A 129 -35.66 9.12 14.75
CA ARG A 129 -34.83 7.90 14.74
C ARG A 129 -34.96 7.08 16.02
N GLY A 130 -35.29 7.72 17.13
CA GLY A 130 -35.28 7.08 18.45
C GLY A 130 -33.87 6.80 18.96
N ASP A 131 -33.81 6.06 20.06
CA ASP A 131 -32.58 5.60 20.70
C ASP A 131 -32.68 4.10 21.04
N LEU A 132 -31.75 3.54 21.81
CA LEU A 132 -31.76 2.12 22.19
C LEU A 132 -32.99 1.73 23.04
N THR A 133 -33.65 2.68 23.70
CA THR A 133 -34.79 2.47 24.58
C THR A 133 -36.12 2.93 23.98
N HIS A 134 -36.06 3.78 22.97
CA HIS A 134 -37.24 4.32 22.29
C HIS A 134 -37.22 3.93 20.80
N PRO A 135 -38.27 3.27 20.29
CA PRO A 135 -38.37 2.94 18.88
C PRO A 135 -38.31 4.20 17.99
N ALA A 136 -37.84 4.02 16.74
CA ALA A 136 -38.00 5.04 15.74
C ALA A 136 -39.49 5.23 15.42
N VAL A 137 -39.86 6.40 14.86
CA VAL A 137 -41.21 6.70 14.40
C VAL A 137 -41.15 7.21 12.98
N SER A 138 -42.12 6.84 12.14
CA SER A 138 -42.26 7.45 10.82
C SER A 138 -43.76 7.69 10.51
N PRO A 139 -44.19 8.97 10.40
CA PRO A 139 -45.58 9.31 10.08
C PRO A 139 -45.98 8.88 8.66
N TYR A 140 -44.99 8.52 7.81
CA TYR A 140 -45.21 8.15 6.38
C TYR A 140 -45.15 6.64 6.14
N ARG A 141 -44.94 5.83 7.18
CA ARG A 141 -44.73 4.38 7.07
C ARG A 141 -45.91 3.64 6.48
N ASP A 142 -47.12 4.13 6.74
CA ASP A 142 -48.35 3.54 6.26
C ASP A 142 -48.95 4.26 5.05
N ARG A 143 -48.15 5.03 4.32
CA ARG A 143 -48.52 5.64 3.05
C ARG A 143 -48.99 4.57 2.07
N PRO A 144 -50.14 4.78 1.34
CA PRO A 144 -50.57 3.84 0.32
C PRO A 144 -49.50 3.51 -0.71
N LYS A 145 -49.44 2.25 -1.14
CA LYS A 145 -48.44 1.76 -2.09
C LYS A 145 -48.49 2.53 -3.41
N GLU A 146 -49.67 2.83 -3.87
CA GLU A 146 -49.93 3.59 -5.13
C GLU A 146 -49.37 5.01 -5.01
N GLU A 147 -49.54 5.67 -3.87
CA GLU A 147 -49.01 7.00 -3.63
C GLU A 147 -47.48 6.97 -3.52
N SER A 148 -46.93 5.97 -2.82
CA SER A 148 -45.48 5.77 -2.75
C SER A 148 -44.85 5.50 -4.11
N MET A 149 -45.52 4.73 -4.98
CA MET A 149 -45.10 4.46 -6.34
C MET A 149 -45.12 5.73 -7.20
N ASP A 150 -46.21 6.48 -7.16
CA ASP A 150 -46.33 7.76 -7.90
C ASP A 150 -45.22 8.73 -7.48
N LEU A 151 -45.01 8.91 -6.16
CA LEU A 151 -43.97 9.77 -5.65
C LEU A 151 -42.55 9.29 -6.05
N PHE A 152 -42.30 7.98 -6.06
CA PHE A 152 -41.02 7.43 -6.43
C PHE A 152 -40.69 7.66 -7.91
N HIS A 153 -41.68 7.50 -8.79
CA HIS A 153 -41.55 7.84 -10.22
C HIS A 153 -41.24 9.34 -10.40
N ARG A 154 -41.98 10.21 -9.74
CA ARG A 154 -41.80 11.67 -9.80
C ARG A 154 -40.44 12.12 -9.18
N MET A 155 -39.91 11.37 -8.20
CA MET A 155 -38.52 11.57 -7.71
C MET A 155 -37.53 11.31 -8.85
N ARG A 156 -37.70 10.22 -9.64
CA ARG A 156 -36.88 9.90 -10.81
C ARG A 156 -36.99 10.94 -11.92
N ASP A 157 -38.18 11.47 -12.10
CA ASP A 157 -38.50 12.48 -13.15
C ASP A 157 -37.96 13.88 -12.79
N GLY A 158 -37.37 14.04 -11.59
CA GLY A 158 -36.74 15.28 -11.16
C GLY A 158 -37.71 16.38 -10.70
N GLU A 159 -38.93 16.02 -10.30
CA GLU A 159 -39.92 17.00 -9.86
C GLU A 159 -39.62 17.60 -8.47
N PHE A 160 -38.76 17.00 -7.68
CA PHE A 160 -38.57 17.38 -6.29
C PHE A 160 -37.10 17.77 -6.00
N PRO A 161 -36.88 18.75 -5.12
CA PRO A 161 -35.53 19.12 -4.71
C PRO A 161 -34.86 18.04 -3.86
N GLU A 162 -33.53 18.08 -3.76
CA GLU A 162 -32.75 17.24 -2.85
C GLU A 162 -33.27 17.34 -1.41
N GLY A 163 -33.31 16.20 -0.72
CA GLY A 163 -33.75 16.12 0.67
C GLY A 163 -35.26 16.17 0.90
N LYS A 164 -36.07 16.37 -0.16
CA LYS A 164 -37.55 16.43 0.00
C LYS A 164 -38.14 15.04 0.26
N TYR A 165 -37.69 14.03 -0.49
CA TYR A 165 -38.17 12.65 -0.39
C TYR A 165 -37.02 11.66 -0.35
N THR A 166 -37.23 10.54 0.36
CA THR A 166 -36.39 9.35 0.32
C THR A 166 -37.28 8.11 0.20
N LEU A 167 -36.78 7.06 -0.47
CA LEU A 167 -37.39 5.73 -0.38
C LEU A 167 -36.79 5.00 0.82
N ARG A 168 -37.63 4.41 1.67
CA ARG A 168 -37.23 3.65 2.85
C ARG A 168 -37.75 2.23 2.80
N ALA A 169 -36.95 1.29 3.28
CA ALA A 169 -37.42 -0.07 3.57
C ALA A 169 -38.41 -0.03 4.75
N LYS A 170 -39.38 -0.94 4.73
CA LYS A 170 -40.36 -1.14 5.82
C LYS A 170 -39.98 -2.40 6.61
N ILE A 171 -39.14 -2.25 7.63
CA ILE A 171 -38.56 -3.38 8.36
C ILE A 171 -39.04 -3.39 9.83
N ASP A 172 -38.27 -2.79 10.75
CA ASP A 172 -38.57 -2.80 12.19
C ASP A 172 -38.06 -1.50 12.86
N LEU A 173 -38.99 -0.62 13.21
CA LEU A 173 -38.68 0.65 13.89
C LEU A 173 -38.17 0.47 15.32
N ALA A 174 -38.36 -0.71 15.92
CA ALA A 174 -37.91 -1.05 17.28
C ALA A 174 -36.59 -1.84 17.33
N SER A 175 -35.99 -2.14 16.17
CA SER A 175 -34.76 -2.93 16.10
C SER A 175 -33.64 -2.32 16.96
N GLY A 176 -32.89 -3.15 17.68
CA GLY A 176 -31.65 -2.76 18.34
C GLY A 176 -30.54 -2.35 17.37
N ASN A 177 -30.61 -2.85 16.13
CA ASN A 177 -29.71 -2.47 15.05
C ASN A 177 -30.31 -1.28 14.27
N PHE A 178 -29.65 -0.12 14.33
CA PHE A 178 -30.12 1.08 13.64
C PHE A 178 -30.21 0.95 12.12
N ASN A 179 -29.40 0.06 11.52
CA ASN A 179 -29.46 -0.22 10.07
C ASN A 179 -30.75 -0.94 9.66
N MET A 180 -31.52 -1.50 10.62
CA MET A 180 -32.79 -2.19 10.39
C MET A 180 -34.02 -1.31 10.69
N ARG A 181 -33.82 -0.08 11.20
CA ARG A 181 -34.92 0.86 11.52
C ARG A 181 -35.37 1.64 10.30
N ASP A 182 -36.06 0.96 9.40
CA ASP A 182 -36.55 1.52 8.13
C ASP A 182 -35.48 2.35 7.40
N PRO A 183 -34.37 1.73 6.96
CA PRO A 183 -33.25 2.44 6.35
C PRO A 183 -33.63 3.06 5.01
N VAL A 184 -32.92 4.13 4.64
CA VAL A 184 -33.05 4.76 3.33
C VAL A 184 -32.46 3.85 2.27
N LEU A 185 -33.25 3.59 1.20
CA LEU A 185 -32.84 2.82 0.01
C LEU A 185 -32.44 3.73 -1.16
N TYR A 186 -33.17 4.84 -1.36
CA TYR A 186 -32.91 5.82 -2.42
C TYR A 186 -33.00 7.25 -1.90
N ARG A 187 -32.16 8.12 -2.49
CA ARG A 187 -32.17 9.58 -2.25
C ARG A 187 -32.12 10.36 -3.56
N ILE A 188 -32.64 11.60 -3.54
CA ILE A 188 -32.54 12.55 -4.65
C ILE A 188 -31.19 13.27 -4.58
N ARG A 189 -30.47 13.31 -5.70
CA ARG A 189 -29.21 14.05 -5.87
C ARG A 189 -29.11 14.59 -7.29
N TYR A 190 -28.87 15.89 -7.44
CA TYR A 190 -28.67 16.53 -8.75
C TYR A 190 -27.16 16.70 -9.00
N ILE A 191 -26.54 15.62 -9.43
CA ILE A 191 -25.11 15.58 -9.73
C ILE A 191 -24.88 14.73 -10.97
N GLU A 192 -23.99 15.17 -11.85
CA GLU A 192 -23.60 14.43 -13.03
C GLU A 192 -22.76 13.21 -12.62
N HIS A 193 -23.16 12.04 -13.10
CA HIS A 193 -22.44 10.80 -12.89
C HIS A 193 -21.40 10.58 -14.02
N HIS A 194 -20.16 10.20 -13.70
CA HIS A 194 -19.08 10.09 -14.68
C HIS A 194 -19.36 9.16 -15.87
N ARG A 195 -20.25 8.16 -15.72
CA ARG A 195 -20.65 7.24 -16.80
C ARG A 195 -22.09 7.40 -17.26
N GLN A 196 -23.00 7.72 -16.35
CA GLN A 196 -24.44 7.82 -16.64
C GLN A 196 -24.87 9.25 -16.99
N GLY A 197 -23.96 10.23 -16.88
CA GLY A 197 -24.27 11.64 -17.12
C GLY A 197 -25.40 12.13 -16.20
N THR A 198 -26.37 12.80 -16.78
CA THR A 198 -27.55 13.36 -16.09
C THR A 198 -28.80 12.48 -16.18
N LYS A 199 -28.66 11.20 -16.62
CA LYS A 199 -29.81 10.28 -16.77
C LYS A 199 -30.52 10.03 -15.44
N TRP A 200 -29.84 10.09 -14.34
CA TRP A 200 -30.36 9.80 -13.01
C TRP A 200 -30.26 11.01 -12.09
N CYS A 201 -31.32 11.26 -11.32
CA CYS A 201 -31.33 12.19 -10.19
C CYS A 201 -31.76 11.50 -8.87
N VAL A 202 -31.98 10.19 -8.91
CA VAL A 202 -32.17 9.34 -7.74
C VAL A 202 -31.08 8.27 -7.72
N PHE A 203 -30.47 8.08 -6.57
CA PHE A 203 -29.36 7.14 -6.42
C PHE A 203 -29.60 6.18 -5.25
N PRO A 204 -29.31 4.87 -5.45
CA PRO A 204 -29.45 3.90 -4.39
C PRO A 204 -28.40 4.14 -3.30
N MET A 205 -28.76 3.81 -2.07
CA MET A 205 -27.79 3.73 -0.99
C MET A 205 -26.98 2.45 -1.11
N TYR A 206 -25.75 2.47 -0.59
CA TYR A 206 -24.82 1.34 -0.63
C TYR A 206 -25.47 0.03 -0.16
N ASP A 207 -26.15 0.05 0.99
CA ASP A 207 -26.74 -1.16 1.58
C ASP A 207 -27.89 -1.77 0.75
N PHE A 208 -28.44 -1.04 -0.19
CA PHE A 208 -29.42 -1.55 -1.13
C PHE A 208 -28.78 -2.00 -2.44
N ALA A 209 -27.88 -1.20 -3.02
CA ALA A 209 -27.25 -1.50 -4.30
C ALA A 209 -26.30 -2.70 -4.23
N HIS A 210 -25.48 -2.77 -3.19
CA HIS A 210 -24.39 -3.74 -3.09
C HIS A 210 -24.86 -5.21 -3.05
N PRO A 211 -25.84 -5.63 -2.23
CA PRO A 211 -26.37 -6.99 -2.28
C PRO A 211 -27.00 -7.36 -3.62
N ILE A 212 -27.70 -6.42 -4.25
CA ILE A 212 -28.30 -6.62 -5.57
C ILE A 212 -27.23 -6.86 -6.64
N GLN A 213 -26.18 -6.04 -6.66
CA GLN A 213 -25.05 -6.18 -7.57
C GLN A 213 -24.35 -7.53 -7.38
N ASP A 214 -24.09 -7.93 -6.14
CA ASP A 214 -23.50 -9.24 -5.82
C ASP A 214 -24.38 -10.38 -6.38
N ALA A 215 -25.69 -10.30 -6.17
CA ALA A 215 -26.61 -11.32 -6.64
C ALA A 215 -26.71 -11.38 -8.18
N LEU A 216 -26.71 -10.23 -8.85
CA LEU A 216 -26.77 -10.13 -10.33
C LEU A 216 -25.49 -10.65 -10.99
N GLU A 217 -24.34 -10.49 -10.34
CA GLU A 217 -23.05 -11.01 -10.81
C GLU A 217 -22.82 -12.50 -10.46
N GLY A 218 -23.74 -13.13 -9.72
CA GLY A 218 -23.59 -14.52 -9.31
C GLY A 218 -22.52 -14.75 -8.24
N ILE A 219 -22.21 -13.72 -7.46
CA ILE A 219 -21.31 -13.84 -6.31
C ILE A 219 -21.89 -14.84 -5.33
N THR A 220 -21.06 -15.75 -4.83
CA THR A 220 -21.45 -16.72 -3.79
C THR A 220 -21.02 -16.28 -2.40
N PHE A 221 -19.83 -15.67 -2.30
CA PHE A 221 -19.28 -15.17 -1.05
C PHE A 221 -18.88 -13.70 -1.16
N SER A 222 -19.62 -12.86 -0.45
CA SER A 222 -19.42 -11.42 -0.36
C SER A 222 -18.50 -11.14 0.82
N LEU A 223 -17.18 -11.04 0.56
CA LEU A 223 -16.18 -10.83 1.61
C LEU A 223 -15.97 -9.32 1.82
N CYS A 224 -16.05 -8.84 3.04
CA CYS A 224 -15.94 -7.42 3.36
C CYS A 224 -15.31 -7.17 4.74
N SER A 225 -15.05 -5.90 5.07
CA SER A 225 -14.47 -5.54 6.36
C SER A 225 -15.50 -5.59 7.50
N LEU A 226 -15.03 -5.75 8.76
CA LEU A 226 -15.85 -5.78 9.98
C LEU A 226 -16.74 -4.55 10.16
N GLU A 227 -16.48 -3.46 9.48
CA GLU A 227 -17.32 -2.26 9.50
C GLU A 227 -18.74 -2.54 9.01
N TYR A 228 -18.93 -3.60 8.22
CA TYR A 228 -20.21 -4.01 7.65
C TYR A 228 -20.91 -5.14 8.42
N GLU A 229 -20.38 -5.54 9.57
CA GLU A 229 -21.02 -6.61 10.37
C GLU A 229 -22.44 -6.24 10.80
N ASP A 230 -22.66 -5.01 11.26
CA ASP A 230 -23.98 -4.51 11.64
C ASP A 230 -24.88 -4.23 10.42
N HIS A 231 -24.32 -4.16 9.22
CA HIS A 231 -25.04 -4.00 7.95
C HIS A 231 -25.50 -5.35 7.35
N ARG A 232 -24.89 -6.47 7.74
CA ARG A 232 -25.23 -7.80 7.23
C ARG A 232 -26.72 -8.19 7.37
N PRO A 233 -27.43 -7.86 8.46
CA PRO A 233 -28.87 -8.12 8.53
C PRO A 233 -29.67 -7.42 7.43
N LEU A 234 -29.29 -6.18 7.07
CA LEU A 234 -29.92 -5.44 5.96
C LEU A 234 -29.55 -6.05 4.60
N TYR A 235 -28.29 -6.47 4.42
CA TYR A 235 -27.86 -7.20 3.22
C TYR A 235 -28.72 -8.46 2.99
N ASN A 236 -28.91 -9.26 4.03
CA ASN A 236 -29.74 -10.48 3.97
C ASN A 236 -31.20 -10.13 3.68
N TRP A 237 -31.73 -9.09 4.33
CA TRP A 237 -33.10 -8.65 4.10
C TRP A 237 -33.36 -8.27 2.63
N VAL A 238 -32.43 -7.53 2.00
CA VAL A 238 -32.52 -7.15 0.59
C VAL A 238 -32.54 -8.40 -0.32
N ILE A 239 -31.63 -9.36 -0.07
CA ILE A 239 -31.56 -10.62 -0.83
C ILE A 239 -32.83 -11.48 -0.67
N GLU A 240 -33.49 -11.42 0.48
CA GLU A 240 -34.71 -12.18 0.76
C GLU A 240 -35.98 -11.55 0.16
N HIS A 241 -36.02 -10.20 0.06
CA HIS A 241 -37.21 -9.45 -0.36
C HIS A 241 -37.19 -9.00 -1.83
N CYS A 242 -36.03 -9.03 -2.48
CA CYS A 242 -35.91 -8.73 -3.90
C CYS A 242 -35.83 -10.00 -4.76
N SER A 243 -36.46 -9.97 -5.95
CA SER A 243 -36.37 -11.06 -6.94
C SER A 243 -34.99 -11.08 -7.62
N VAL A 244 -33.98 -11.56 -6.93
CA VAL A 244 -32.60 -11.67 -7.41
C VAL A 244 -32.22 -13.11 -7.80
N PRO A 245 -31.30 -13.31 -8.77
CA PRO A 245 -31.00 -14.63 -9.32
C PRO A 245 -30.16 -15.54 -8.39
N SER A 246 -29.47 -14.97 -7.41
CA SER A 246 -28.62 -15.72 -6.48
C SER A 246 -28.72 -15.18 -5.05
N LYS A 247 -28.24 -15.97 -4.09
CA LYS A 247 -28.25 -15.61 -2.65
C LYS A 247 -26.82 -15.64 -2.09
N PRO A 248 -26.04 -14.59 -2.32
CA PRO A 248 -24.67 -14.51 -1.79
C PRO A 248 -24.66 -14.48 -0.26
N ARG A 249 -23.61 -15.04 0.33
CA ARG A 249 -23.35 -14.99 1.78
C ARG A 249 -22.30 -13.92 2.09
N GLN A 250 -22.65 -12.94 2.92
CA GLN A 250 -21.69 -11.94 3.40
C GLN A 250 -20.88 -12.51 4.59
N ILE A 251 -19.56 -12.32 4.55
CA ILE A 251 -18.62 -12.72 5.59
C ILE A 251 -17.66 -11.56 5.83
N GLU A 252 -17.48 -11.15 7.08
CA GLU A 252 -16.64 -10.01 7.45
C GLU A 252 -15.31 -10.46 8.04
N PHE A 253 -14.26 -9.67 7.76
CA PHE A 253 -12.91 -9.85 8.28
C PHE A 253 -12.33 -8.52 8.78
N ALA A 254 -11.37 -8.59 9.71
CA ALA A 254 -10.69 -7.42 10.25
C ALA A 254 -9.83 -6.74 9.18
N ARG A 255 -9.99 -5.42 9.03
CA ARG A 255 -9.13 -4.62 8.15
C ARG A 255 -7.69 -4.59 8.62
N LEU A 256 -6.76 -4.21 7.73
CA LEU A 256 -5.37 -3.96 8.09
C LEU A 256 -5.24 -2.58 8.75
N ASN A 257 -4.75 -2.57 9.99
CA ASN A 257 -4.21 -1.37 10.64
C ASN A 257 -2.71 -1.58 10.84
N ILE A 258 -1.91 -0.58 10.49
CA ILE A 258 -0.45 -0.68 10.52
C ILE A 258 0.13 0.54 11.25
N THR A 259 1.20 0.32 12.02
CA THR A 259 1.85 1.39 12.76
C THR A 259 2.49 2.45 11.86
N ASN A 260 2.69 3.66 12.36
CA ASN A 260 3.35 4.78 11.69
C ASN A 260 2.75 5.15 10.32
N THR A 261 1.47 4.80 10.09
CA THR A 261 0.84 4.90 8.77
C THR A 261 -0.59 5.43 8.90
N VAL A 262 -0.96 6.33 8.01
CA VAL A 262 -2.33 6.81 7.82
C VAL A 262 -2.89 6.16 6.57
N LEU A 263 -4.08 5.54 6.68
CA LEU A 263 -4.76 4.88 5.56
C LEU A 263 -6.06 5.59 5.14
N SER A 264 -6.48 6.61 5.87
CA SER A 264 -7.67 7.39 5.53
C SER A 264 -7.46 8.18 4.24
N LYS A 265 -8.31 7.96 3.23
CA LYS A 265 -8.27 8.69 1.94
C LYS A 265 -8.28 10.21 2.13
N ARG A 266 -9.04 10.72 3.10
CA ARG A 266 -9.09 12.15 3.41
C ARG A 266 -7.73 12.70 3.82
N TYR A 267 -7.01 11.98 4.68
CA TYR A 267 -5.69 12.41 5.14
C TYR A 267 -4.62 12.24 4.05
N LEU A 268 -4.66 11.13 3.30
CA LEU A 268 -3.73 10.93 2.18
C LEU A 268 -3.89 12.03 1.12
N ARG A 269 -5.12 12.40 0.78
CA ARG A 269 -5.39 13.52 -0.14
C ARG A 269 -4.83 14.83 0.41
N ASN A 270 -5.04 15.12 1.69
CA ASN A 270 -4.52 16.34 2.31
C ASN A 270 -2.99 16.41 2.29
N LEU A 271 -2.27 15.29 2.47
CA LEU A 271 -0.81 15.23 2.34
C LEU A 271 -0.34 15.67 0.94
N VAL A 272 -1.06 15.25 -0.10
CA VAL A 272 -0.77 15.63 -1.50
C VAL A 272 -1.13 17.10 -1.76
N GLU A 273 -2.34 17.52 -1.39
CA GLU A 273 -2.84 18.88 -1.64
C GLU A 273 -2.05 19.97 -0.90
N THR A 274 -1.50 19.66 0.27
CA THR A 274 -0.66 20.59 1.06
C THR A 274 0.82 20.54 0.68
N GLY A 275 1.23 19.66 -0.25
CA GLY A 275 2.62 19.55 -0.69
C GLY A 275 3.58 18.95 0.35
N ILE A 276 3.06 18.24 1.37
CA ILE A 276 3.89 17.47 2.32
C ILE A 276 4.57 16.32 1.61
N VAL A 277 3.90 15.74 0.62
CA VAL A 277 4.42 14.74 -0.30
C VAL A 277 4.26 15.22 -1.74
N ASP A 278 5.12 14.74 -2.65
CA ASP A 278 5.18 15.20 -4.04
C ASP A 278 4.00 14.73 -4.91
N GLY A 279 3.22 13.78 -4.42
CA GLY A 279 2.06 13.23 -5.14
C GLY A 279 1.63 11.87 -4.55
N TRP A 280 0.67 11.25 -5.21
CA TRP A 280 0.13 9.95 -4.78
C TRP A 280 1.14 8.81 -4.87
N ASP A 281 2.14 8.94 -5.74
CA ASP A 281 3.23 7.98 -5.90
C ASP A 281 4.52 8.39 -5.18
N ASP A 282 4.45 9.34 -4.25
CA ASP A 282 5.59 9.66 -3.38
C ASP A 282 6.02 8.39 -2.61
N PRO A 283 7.32 8.05 -2.62
CA PRO A 283 7.83 6.85 -1.95
C PRO A 283 7.59 6.76 -0.43
N ARG A 284 7.11 7.83 0.21
CA ARG A 284 6.69 7.86 1.62
C ARG A 284 5.22 7.51 1.82
N MET A 285 4.44 7.49 0.73
CA MET A 285 3.01 7.20 0.78
C MET A 285 2.76 5.68 0.89
N PRO A 286 1.71 5.27 1.64
CA PRO A 286 1.31 3.87 1.73
C PRO A 286 0.52 3.38 0.51
N THR A 287 0.36 4.20 -0.51
CA THR A 287 -0.26 3.83 -1.78
C THR A 287 0.56 2.77 -2.51
N LEU A 288 -0.09 1.90 -3.28
CA LEU A 288 0.62 0.86 -4.01
C LEU A 288 1.57 1.44 -5.05
N CYS A 289 1.16 2.49 -5.75
CA CYS A 289 2.04 3.21 -6.68
C CYS A 289 3.24 3.85 -5.97
N GLY A 290 3.07 4.38 -4.74
CA GLY A 290 4.16 4.93 -3.93
C GLY A 290 5.13 3.84 -3.46
N LEU A 291 4.61 2.72 -2.93
CA LEU A 291 5.42 1.57 -2.51
C LEU A 291 6.18 0.96 -3.69
N ARG A 292 5.53 0.80 -4.85
CA ARG A 292 6.16 0.33 -6.10
C ARG A 292 7.30 1.25 -6.54
N ARG A 293 7.10 2.55 -6.55
CA ARG A 293 8.12 3.54 -6.89
C ARG A 293 9.27 3.55 -5.88
N ARG A 294 8.98 3.34 -4.59
CA ARG A 294 10.00 3.16 -3.56
C ARG A 294 10.87 1.91 -3.81
N GLY A 295 10.30 0.87 -4.42
CA GLY A 295 10.99 -0.36 -4.77
C GLY A 295 10.50 -1.60 -4.03
N TYR A 296 9.34 -1.54 -3.38
CA TYR A 296 8.68 -2.72 -2.81
C TYR A 296 8.28 -3.68 -3.93
N THR A 297 8.29 -4.96 -3.65
CA THR A 297 7.94 -6.01 -4.60
C THR A 297 6.55 -6.57 -4.30
N PRO A 298 5.82 -7.05 -5.32
CA PRO A 298 4.55 -7.74 -5.09
C PRO A 298 4.70 -8.91 -4.11
N GLU A 299 5.76 -9.72 -4.27
CA GLU A 299 6.03 -10.88 -3.45
C GLU A 299 6.21 -10.51 -1.97
N SER A 300 6.93 -9.42 -1.67
CA SER A 300 7.12 -8.96 -0.30
C SER A 300 5.82 -8.48 0.35
N ILE A 301 4.94 -7.84 -0.42
CA ILE A 301 3.62 -7.40 0.07
C ILE A 301 2.70 -8.61 0.31
N LEU A 302 2.68 -9.57 -0.62
CA LEU A 302 1.89 -10.80 -0.47
C LEU A 302 2.36 -11.65 0.71
N ASP A 303 3.69 -11.76 0.92
CA ASP A 303 4.27 -12.43 2.09
C ASP A 303 3.87 -11.72 3.40
N PHE A 304 3.97 -10.39 3.43
CA PHE A 304 3.51 -9.60 4.58
C PHE A 304 2.04 -9.86 4.91
N ILE A 305 1.14 -9.79 3.92
CA ILE A 305 -0.29 -10.05 4.14
C ILE A 305 -0.53 -11.49 4.60
N GLY A 306 0.21 -12.46 4.04
CA GLY A 306 0.16 -13.86 4.47
C GLY A 306 0.54 -14.03 5.94
N ARG A 307 1.57 -13.35 6.42
CA ARG A 307 2.02 -13.39 7.83
C ARG A 307 1.05 -12.66 8.76
N VAL A 308 0.41 -11.58 8.31
CA VAL A 308 -0.65 -10.89 9.08
C VAL A 308 -1.86 -11.80 9.28
N GLY A 309 -2.19 -12.60 8.27
CA GLY A 309 -3.30 -13.54 8.32
C GLY A 309 -4.68 -12.89 8.30
N VAL A 310 -5.71 -13.74 8.46
CA VAL A 310 -7.12 -13.35 8.43
C VAL A 310 -7.76 -13.58 9.79
N SER A 311 -8.32 -12.55 10.40
CA SER A 311 -8.92 -12.60 11.71
C SER A 311 -10.23 -11.80 11.77
N LYS A 312 -11.06 -12.05 12.80
CA LYS A 312 -12.27 -11.27 13.13
C LYS A 312 -11.99 -10.16 14.15
N ALA A 313 -10.76 -10.02 14.64
CA ALA A 313 -10.39 -8.99 15.61
C ALA A 313 -9.46 -7.98 14.97
N ASN A 314 -9.78 -6.69 15.10
CA ASN A 314 -8.89 -5.61 14.68
C ASN A 314 -7.60 -5.66 15.51
N SER A 315 -6.46 -5.57 14.86
CA SER A 315 -5.13 -5.49 15.47
C SER A 315 -4.30 -4.41 14.79
N LEU A 316 -3.35 -3.85 15.52
CA LEU A 316 -2.37 -2.92 14.98
C LEU A 316 -1.10 -3.70 14.67
N VAL A 317 -0.75 -3.81 13.39
CA VAL A 317 0.41 -4.55 12.90
C VAL A 317 1.62 -3.63 12.84
N ASP A 318 2.78 -4.11 13.31
CA ASP A 318 4.02 -3.34 13.21
C ASP A 318 4.46 -3.21 11.73
N ILE A 319 4.68 -1.99 11.25
CA ILE A 319 5.24 -1.72 9.92
C ILE A 319 6.61 -2.39 9.73
N GLY A 320 7.34 -2.63 10.82
CA GLY A 320 8.60 -3.38 10.81
C GLY A 320 8.47 -4.76 10.18
N LEU A 321 7.31 -5.43 10.32
CA LEU A 321 7.05 -6.71 9.65
C LEU A 321 7.01 -6.56 8.12
N LEU A 322 6.37 -5.50 7.60
CA LEU A 322 6.38 -5.22 6.16
C LEU A 322 7.81 -4.95 5.66
N GLU A 323 8.55 -4.10 6.38
CA GLU A 323 9.96 -3.81 6.07
C GLU A 323 10.83 -5.07 6.12
N HIS A 324 10.56 -5.98 7.05
CA HIS A 324 11.23 -7.29 7.15
C HIS A 324 10.97 -8.16 5.93
N CYS A 325 9.72 -8.32 5.50
CA CYS A 325 9.38 -9.08 4.30
C CYS A 325 10.07 -8.52 3.04
N VAL A 326 10.15 -7.18 2.92
CA VAL A 326 10.88 -6.53 1.82
C VAL A 326 12.36 -6.84 1.88
N ARG A 327 13.00 -6.82 3.08
CA ARG A 327 14.41 -7.18 3.23
C ARG A 327 14.68 -8.63 2.85
N GLU A 328 13.83 -9.55 3.27
CA GLU A 328 13.99 -10.98 2.93
C GLU A 328 13.93 -11.19 1.42
N ASP A 329 12.92 -10.63 0.75
CA ASP A 329 12.78 -10.75 -0.70
C ASP A 329 13.97 -10.14 -1.45
N LEU A 330 14.34 -8.91 -1.12
CA LEU A 330 15.46 -8.22 -1.75
C LEU A 330 16.82 -8.86 -1.40
N ASN A 331 16.97 -9.42 -0.21
CA ASN A 331 18.20 -10.14 0.15
C ASN A 331 18.43 -11.37 -0.72
N ALA A 332 17.38 -12.06 -1.10
CA ALA A 332 17.46 -13.20 -2.01
C ALA A 332 17.77 -12.78 -3.45
N LYS A 333 17.10 -11.72 -3.95
CA LYS A 333 17.06 -11.39 -5.38
C LYS A 333 17.99 -10.27 -5.82
N ALA A 334 18.19 -9.23 -4.96
CA ALA A 334 18.86 -8.01 -5.40
C ALA A 334 20.38 -8.19 -5.56
N PRO A 335 20.96 -7.82 -6.72
CA PRO A 335 22.41 -7.82 -6.88
C PRO A 335 23.06 -6.79 -5.96
N ARG A 336 24.25 -7.15 -5.43
CA ARG A 336 25.06 -6.28 -4.59
C ARG A 336 25.84 -5.33 -5.48
N ARG A 337 25.81 -4.04 -5.15
CA ARG A 337 26.58 -3.00 -5.84
C ARG A 337 27.22 -2.09 -4.80
N ILE A 338 28.33 -1.46 -5.18
CA ILE A 338 29.00 -0.50 -4.31
C ILE A 338 28.46 0.90 -4.64
N ALA A 339 28.08 1.61 -3.60
CA ALA A 339 27.75 3.03 -3.63
C ALA A 339 28.39 3.72 -2.44
N VAL A 340 28.81 4.96 -2.60
CA VAL A 340 29.34 5.84 -1.58
C VAL A 340 28.41 7.04 -1.51
N LEU A 341 27.68 7.18 -0.44
CA LEU A 341 26.63 8.20 -0.34
C LEU A 341 27.17 9.57 0.05
N ASN A 342 28.15 9.60 0.93
CA ASN A 342 28.83 10.82 1.37
C ASN A 342 30.33 10.69 1.09
N PRO A 343 30.77 10.99 -0.15
CA PRO A 343 32.12 10.65 -0.61
C PRO A 343 33.20 11.50 0.00
N VAL A 344 34.26 10.85 0.51
CA VAL A 344 35.55 11.44 0.87
C VAL A 344 36.62 10.80 -0.01
N LYS A 345 37.54 11.61 -0.52
CA LYS A 345 38.62 11.14 -1.39
C LYS A 345 39.71 10.44 -0.58
N VAL A 346 40.19 9.32 -1.09
CA VAL A 346 41.35 8.58 -0.58
C VAL A 346 42.40 8.50 -1.67
N ILE A 347 43.65 8.84 -1.34
CA ILE A 347 44.82 8.72 -2.22
C ILE A 347 45.67 7.56 -1.75
N VAL A 348 45.92 6.58 -2.61
CA VAL A 348 46.83 5.46 -2.32
C VAL A 348 48.24 5.85 -2.77
N ASP A 349 49.08 6.35 -1.86
CA ASP A 349 50.34 6.99 -2.16
C ASP A 349 51.31 6.12 -2.95
N ASN A 350 51.41 4.83 -2.60
CA ASN A 350 52.31 3.88 -3.24
C ASN A 350 51.68 3.13 -4.44
N TYR A 351 50.56 3.61 -4.97
CA TYR A 351 49.94 3.02 -6.17
C TYR A 351 50.25 3.86 -7.41
N PRO A 352 50.66 3.23 -8.55
CA PRO A 352 50.99 3.97 -9.77
C PRO A 352 49.84 4.80 -10.33
N GLU A 353 50.14 6.02 -10.80
CA GLU A 353 49.17 7.00 -11.28
C GLU A 353 48.28 6.48 -12.41
N ASP A 354 48.89 5.83 -13.41
CA ASP A 354 48.21 5.38 -14.62
C ASP A 354 47.69 3.94 -14.55
N LYS A 355 47.89 3.24 -13.40
CA LYS A 355 47.50 1.84 -13.26
C LYS A 355 46.01 1.72 -12.95
N THR A 356 45.30 0.88 -13.71
CA THR A 356 43.98 0.38 -13.36
C THR A 356 44.05 -1.13 -13.20
N GLU A 357 43.56 -1.62 -12.10
CA GLU A 357 43.47 -3.05 -11.79
C GLU A 357 42.01 -3.42 -11.54
N TYR A 358 41.61 -4.66 -11.81
CA TYR A 358 40.23 -5.08 -11.68
C TYR A 358 40.11 -6.22 -10.67
N PHE A 359 39.27 -6.03 -9.65
CA PHE A 359 38.96 -7.04 -8.66
C PHE A 359 37.63 -7.73 -8.92
N ASP A 360 37.58 -9.02 -8.69
CA ASP A 360 36.34 -9.79 -8.76
C ASP A 360 35.52 -9.58 -7.50
N VAL A 361 34.29 -9.10 -7.66
CA VAL A 361 33.34 -8.87 -6.57
C VAL A 361 32.05 -9.65 -6.82
N THR A 362 31.63 -10.44 -5.84
CA THR A 362 30.42 -11.27 -5.91
C THR A 362 29.17 -10.42 -6.14
N ASN A 363 28.34 -10.80 -7.09
CA ASN A 363 27.10 -10.12 -7.39
C ASN A 363 26.02 -10.38 -6.34
N ASN A 364 25.87 -11.62 -5.90
CA ASN A 364 24.99 -11.99 -4.79
C ASN A 364 25.53 -13.22 -4.07
N PRO A 365 25.95 -13.10 -2.78
CA PRO A 365 26.48 -14.24 -2.04
C PRO A 365 25.41 -15.32 -1.72
N ASN A 366 24.12 -14.99 -1.84
CA ASN A 366 23.01 -15.92 -1.60
C ASN A 366 22.56 -16.65 -2.89
N ASP A 367 23.12 -16.27 -4.03
CA ASP A 367 22.83 -16.86 -5.34
C ASP A 367 24.16 -17.22 -6.03
N PRO A 368 24.56 -18.49 -5.99
CA PRO A 368 25.81 -18.95 -6.64
C PRO A 368 25.84 -18.70 -8.15
N ASP A 369 24.68 -18.65 -8.81
CA ASP A 369 24.57 -18.45 -10.25
C ASP A 369 24.68 -16.96 -10.66
N ALA A 370 24.58 -16.04 -9.69
CA ALA A 370 24.73 -14.62 -9.95
C ALA A 370 26.17 -14.22 -10.35
N GLY A 371 27.17 -15.07 -10.08
CA GLY A 371 28.55 -14.87 -10.48
C GLY A 371 29.24 -13.67 -9.84
N THR A 372 30.29 -13.18 -10.50
CA THR A 372 31.11 -12.04 -10.08
C THR A 372 31.13 -10.95 -11.16
N ARG A 373 31.58 -9.76 -10.77
CA ARG A 373 31.88 -8.65 -11.69
C ARG A 373 33.24 -8.05 -11.42
N LYS A 374 33.81 -7.38 -12.41
CA LYS A 374 35.07 -6.67 -12.32
C LYS A 374 34.86 -5.24 -11.84
N VAL A 375 35.44 -4.88 -10.70
CA VAL A 375 35.42 -3.54 -10.14
C VAL A 375 36.80 -2.90 -10.31
N PRO A 376 36.91 -1.72 -10.97
CA PRO A 376 38.20 -1.07 -11.22
C PRO A 376 38.76 -0.42 -9.95
N PHE A 377 40.06 -0.61 -9.70
CA PHE A 377 40.84 0.02 -8.66
C PHE A 377 41.87 0.97 -9.27
N THR A 378 41.97 2.17 -8.73
CA THR A 378 42.93 3.20 -9.18
C THR A 378 43.58 3.85 -7.96
N LYS A 379 44.57 4.73 -8.18
CA LYS A 379 45.25 5.48 -7.12
C LYS A 379 44.28 6.34 -6.29
N GLU A 380 43.33 6.98 -6.94
CA GLU A 380 42.29 7.79 -6.28
C GLU A 380 41.01 6.99 -6.10
N LEU A 381 40.49 7.00 -4.89
CA LEU A 381 39.28 6.28 -4.49
C LEU A 381 38.29 7.20 -3.79
N TRP A 382 37.02 6.80 -3.76
CA TRP A 382 36.00 7.33 -2.88
C TRP A 382 35.67 6.32 -1.79
N ILE A 383 35.58 6.77 -0.55
CA ILE A 383 35.00 6.02 0.58
C ILE A 383 33.88 6.85 1.22
N ASP A 384 33.02 6.20 2.00
CA ASP A 384 31.98 6.92 2.75
C ASP A 384 32.61 7.70 3.92
N ALA A 385 32.18 8.93 4.15
CA ALA A 385 32.67 9.76 5.26
C ALA A 385 32.50 9.08 6.61
N ASP A 386 31.44 8.30 6.79
CA ASP A 386 31.18 7.53 8.02
C ASP A 386 32.20 6.39 8.23
N ASP A 387 32.93 6.01 7.20
CA ASP A 387 34.01 4.99 7.31
C ASP A 387 35.35 5.56 7.80
N PHE A 388 35.40 6.87 8.08
CA PHE A 388 36.58 7.53 8.64
C PHE A 388 36.21 8.30 9.92
N ALA A 389 37.10 8.25 10.93
CA ALA A 389 37.03 9.12 12.10
C ALA A 389 38.43 9.51 12.55
N GLU A 390 38.69 10.83 12.63
CA GLU A 390 39.97 11.35 13.16
C GLU A 390 40.12 11.07 14.67
N VAL A 391 39.04 11.25 15.42
CA VAL A 391 38.91 10.90 16.83
C VAL A 391 37.87 9.80 16.95
N PRO A 392 38.25 8.52 16.83
CA PRO A 392 37.30 7.43 16.75
C PRO A 392 36.64 7.14 18.12
N PRO A 393 35.33 6.85 18.12
CA PRO A 393 34.65 6.38 19.31
C PRO A 393 35.14 4.96 19.71
N PRO A 394 34.86 4.48 20.95
CA PRO A 394 35.17 3.12 21.34
C PRO A 394 34.63 2.07 20.38
N LYS A 395 35.44 1.03 20.09
CA LYS A 395 35.07 -0.06 19.15
C LYS A 395 34.85 0.37 17.69
N PHE A 396 35.45 1.47 17.26
CA PHE A 396 35.45 1.90 15.88
C PHE A 396 36.46 1.06 15.07
N PHE A 397 35.95 0.15 14.23
CA PHE A 397 36.73 -0.76 13.38
C PHE A 397 36.80 -0.30 11.91
N ARG A 398 36.78 1.00 11.68
CA ARG A 398 36.91 1.62 10.36
C ARG A 398 38.20 2.41 10.27
N LEU A 399 38.39 3.18 9.20
CA LEU A 399 39.62 3.93 8.95
C LEU A 399 39.81 5.05 9.99
N LYS A 400 41.01 5.14 10.52
CA LYS A 400 41.43 6.15 11.51
C LYS A 400 42.91 6.44 11.37
N PRO A 401 43.45 7.57 11.87
CA PRO A 401 44.86 7.91 11.79
C PRO A 401 45.77 6.77 12.30
N GLY A 402 46.72 6.34 11.43
CA GLY A 402 47.63 5.23 11.71
C GLY A 402 46.99 3.84 11.76
N GLY A 403 45.68 3.74 11.62
CA GLY A 403 44.93 2.47 11.62
C GLY A 403 44.95 1.77 10.27
N GLU A 404 44.65 0.47 10.30
CA GLU A 404 44.56 -0.37 9.12
C GLU A 404 43.13 -0.89 8.92
N VAL A 405 42.71 -0.93 7.67
CA VAL A 405 41.45 -1.54 7.23
C VAL A 405 41.65 -2.31 5.93
N ARG A 406 40.80 -3.28 5.68
CA ARG A 406 40.68 -3.90 4.36
C ARG A 406 39.73 -3.10 3.50
N LEU A 407 40.18 -2.71 2.35
CA LEU A 407 39.30 -2.29 1.25
C LEU A 407 38.65 -3.55 0.67
N MET A 408 37.33 -3.59 0.66
CA MET A 408 36.54 -4.78 0.30
C MET A 408 37.01 -5.39 -1.01
N SER A 409 37.28 -6.70 -1.00
CA SER A 409 37.77 -7.47 -2.16
C SER A 409 39.08 -6.94 -2.79
N SER A 410 39.85 -6.12 -2.08
CA SER A 410 41.15 -5.60 -2.57
C SER A 410 42.23 -5.59 -1.49
N TYR A 411 42.91 -4.50 -1.27
CA TYR A 411 44.09 -4.40 -0.43
C TYR A 411 43.78 -4.05 1.04
N ILE A 412 44.70 -4.39 1.92
CA ILE A 412 44.80 -3.79 3.26
C ILE A 412 45.52 -2.44 3.09
N VAL A 413 44.95 -1.40 3.68
CA VAL A 413 45.53 -0.04 3.65
C VAL A 413 45.74 0.49 5.05
N LYS A 414 46.80 1.28 5.24
CA LYS A 414 47.14 1.99 6.48
C LYS A 414 46.94 3.49 6.27
N CYS A 415 46.20 4.13 7.17
CA CYS A 415 45.95 5.56 7.14
C CYS A 415 47.21 6.36 7.49
N GLY A 416 47.58 7.31 6.63
CA GLY A 416 48.65 8.26 6.75
C GLY A 416 48.19 9.68 7.02
N GLU A 417 48.59 10.62 6.15
CA GLU A 417 48.26 12.04 6.23
C GLU A 417 46.78 12.31 5.96
N ILE A 418 46.21 13.32 6.62
CA ILE A 418 44.85 13.79 6.44
C ILE A 418 44.94 15.26 6.03
N VAL A 419 44.42 15.56 4.82
CA VAL A 419 44.34 16.92 4.30
C VAL A 419 42.95 17.48 4.55
N LYS A 420 42.88 18.68 5.11
CA LYS A 420 41.64 19.35 5.49
C LYS A 420 41.36 20.56 4.58
N ASN A 421 40.07 20.87 4.44
CA ASN A 421 39.62 22.14 3.91
C ASN A 421 39.80 23.27 4.93
N GLU A 422 39.64 24.52 4.51
CA GLU A 422 39.73 25.69 5.39
C GLU A 422 38.70 25.68 6.53
N ASP A 423 37.56 25.05 6.35
CA ASP A 423 36.49 24.88 7.33
C ASP A 423 36.74 23.72 8.32
N GLY A 424 37.89 23.02 8.19
CA GLY A 424 38.29 21.91 9.04
C GLY A 424 37.71 20.55 8.63
N THR A 425 36.85 20.48 7.62
CA THR A 425 36.33 19.21 7.08
C THR A 425 37.44 18.45 6.34
N VAL A 426 37.33 17.10 6.30
CA VAL A 426 38.30 16.26 5.59
C VAL A 426 38.14 16.45 4.09
N LYS A 427 39.23 16.84 3.43
CA LYS A 427 39.30 16.98 1.97
C LYS A 427 39.71 15.67 1.30
N GLU A 428 40.83 15.11 1.78
CA GLU A 428 41.38 13.84 1.29
C GLU A 428 42.18 13.13 2.37
N ILE A 429 42.27 11.81 2.26
CA ILE A 429 42.98 10.93 3.18
C ILE A 429 44.04 10.17 2.40
N HIS A 430 45.29 10.28 2.81
CA HIS A 430 46.40 9.53 2.23
C HIS A 430 46.52 8.18 2.90
N VAL A 431 46.68 7.11 2.14
CA VAL A 431 46.88 5.76 2.64
C VAL A 431 48.02 5.04 1.91
N THR A 432 48.67 4.11 2.59
CA THR A 432 49.63 3.18 1.98
C THR A 432 49.00 1.81 1.87
N ALA A 433 48.95 1.22 0.67
CA ALA A 433 48.44 -0.11 0.44
C ALA A 433 49.53 -1.18 0.63
N ASP A 434 49.17 -2.29 1.26
CA ASP A 434 49.95 -3.50 1.22
C ASP A 434 49.57 -4.29 -0.03
N LEU A 435 50.36 -4.11 -1.09
CA LEU A 435 50.08 -4.63 -2.43
C LEU A 435 50.17 -6.17 -2.50
N GLU A 436 50.71 -6.82 -1.49
CA GLU A 436 50.77 -8.30 -1.41
C GLU A 436 49.50 -8.89 -0.78
N THR A 437 48.54 -8.06 -0.34
CA THR A 437 47.30 -8.49 0.34
C THR A 437 46.07 -8.47 -0.57
N GLY A 438 46.26 -8.44 -1.88
CA GLY A 438 45.15 -8.49 -2.86
C GLY A 438 44.28 -9.73 -2.68
N THR A 439 43.06 -9.68 -3.24
CA THR A 439 42.08 -10.78 -3.13
C THR A 439 42.66 -12.11 -3.62
N GLY A 440 42.50 -13.14 -2.79
CA GLY A 440 43.03 -14.48 -3.07
C GLY A 440 44.46 -14.74 -2.53
N THR A 441 45.12 -13.71 -2.00
CA THR A 441 46.43 -13.88 -1.37
C THR A 441 46.24 -14.20 0.12
N PRO A 442 46.76 -15.33 0.64
CA PRO A 442 46.70 -15.64 2.06
C PRO A 442 47.47 -14.58 2.88
N THR A 443 46.86 -14.13 3.96
CA THR A 443 47.54 -13.25 4.95
C THR A 443 47.21 -13.72 6.35
N ASP A 444 48.22 -13.81 7.19
CA ASP A 444 48.08 -14.15 8.63
C ASP A 444 47.58 -12.96 9.46
N ARG A 445 47.44 -11.79 8.85
CA ARG A 445 47.02 -10.57 9.53
C ARG A 445 45.49 -10.55 9.70
N LYS A 446 45.04 -10.47 10.96
CA LYS A 446 43.62 -10.31 11.31
C LYS A 446 43.23 -8.83 11.32
N ILE A 447 42.69 -8.33 10.23
CA ILE A 447 42.12 -6.99 10.14
C ILE A 447 40.64 -7.05 10.51
N LYS A 448 40.23 -6.27 11.52
CA LYS A 448 38.84 -6.27 12.03
C LYS A 448 37.89 -5.46 11.18
N GLY A 449 38.39 -4.45 10.45
CA GLY A 449 37.59 -3.52 9.67
C GLY A 449 37.66 -3.80 8.17
N THR A 450 36.51 -3.85 7.52
CA THR A 450 36.38 -3.83 6.05
C THR A 450 35.48 -2.69 5.66
N ILE A 451 35.94 -1.83 4.76
CA ILE A 451 35.17 -0.72 4.20
C ILE A 451 34.99 -0.88 2.69
N HIS A 452 33.92 -0.35 2.13
CA HIS A 452 33.69 -0.31 0.69
C HIS A 452 34.32 0.94 0.08
N TRP A 453 34.57 0.89 -1.21
CA TRP A 453 35.26 1.92 -1.95
C TRP A 453 34.86 1.91 -3.42
N LEU A 454 35.10 3.03 -4.12
CA LEU A 454 34.96 3.15 -5.57
C LEU A 454 36.16 3.89 -6.16
N SER A 455 36.58 3.52 -7.38
CA SER A 455 37.56 4.30 -8.13
C SER A 455 37.03 5.70 -8.45
N ALA A 456 37.76 6.73 -8.12
CA ALA A 456 37.37 8.10 -8.43
C ALA A 456 37.30 8.37 -9.96
N LYS A 457 38.13 7.66 -10.71
CA LYS A 457 38.19 7.77 -12.18
C LYS A 457 36.95 7.18 -12.89
N TYR A 458 36.38 6.11 -12.34
CA TYR A 458 35.33 5.35 -13.01
C TYR A 458 33.94 5.46 -12.36
N ALA A 459 33.86 5.93 -11.13
CA ALA A 459 32.58 6.10 -10.44
C ALA A 459 31.66 7.08 -11.18
N ALA A 460 30.38 6.76 -11.26
CA ALA A 460 29.37 7.64 -11.80
C ALA A 460 28.73 8.49 -10.70
N ASP A 461 28.34 9.71 -11.07
CA ASP A 461 27.56 10.59 -10.21
C ASP A 461 26.12 10.11 -10.10
N ALA A 462 25.56 10.20 -8.90
CA ALA A 462 24.17 9.87 -8.64
C ALA A 462 23.64 10.70 -7.46
N ARG A 463 22.30 10.69 -7.32
CA ARG A 463 21.62 11.14 -6.11
C ARG A 463 20.99 9.94 -5.44
N ALA A 464 21.00 9.90 -4.13
CA ALA A 464 20.25 8.91 -3.37
C ALA A 464 19.29 9.62 -2.41
N ILE A 465 18.06 9.12 -2.31
CA ILE A 465 17.11 9.62 -1.34
C ILE A 465 16.87 8.53 -0.28
N LEU A 466 17.19 8.87 0.95
CA LEU A 466 17.06 7.97 2.09
C LEU A 466 15.64 8.12 2.64
N TYR A 467 14.69 7.42 2.03
CA TYR A 467 13.31 7.40 2.52
C TYR A 467 13.20 6.61 3.83
N ASP A 468 12.42 7.15 4.75
CA ASP A 468 12.04 6.54 6.02
C ASP A 468 10.52 6.65 6.22
N ARG A 469 10.03 6.27 7.40
CA ARG A 469 8.61 6.38 7.77
C ARG A 469 8.18 7.84 7.78
N LEU A 470 7.01 8.11 7.23
CA LEU A 470 6.48 9.49 7.15
C LEU A 470 6.05 10.01 8.53
N PHE A 471 5.63 9.11 9.44
CA PHE A 471 5.15 9.47 10.77
C PHE A 471 5.98 8.83 11.87
N THR A 472 6.14 9.57 12.98
CA THR A 472 6.87 9.13 14.17
C THR A 472 6.00 8.39 15.17
N GLU A 473 4.68 8.70 15.23
CA GLU A 473 3.74 8.06 16.15
C GLU A 473 3.34 6.66 15.66
N ALA A 474 3.34 5.71 16.56
CA ALA A 474 3.03 4.31 16.22
C ALA A 474 1.54 4.14 15.87
N ASN A 475 0.63 4.65 16.67
CA ASN A 475 -0.81 4.52 16.43
C ASN A 475 -1.42 5.81 15.88
N MET A 476 -1.37 5.98 14.58
CA MET A 476 -1.94 7.14 13.88
C MET A 476 -3.47 7.19 13.86
N ASN A 477 -4.16 6.13 14.31
CA ASN A 477 -5.62 6.08 14.40
C ASN A 477 -6.17 6.55 15.76
N ASP A 478 -5.31 6.70 16.76
CA ASP A 478 -5.68 7.07 18.13
C ASP A 478 -4.69 8.11 18.66
N LEU A 479 -4.85 9.33 18.17
CA LEU A 479 -3.99 10.44 18.55
C LEU A 479 -4.54 11.14 19.81
N PRO A 480 -3.67 11.68 20.69
CA PRO A 480 -4.09 12.46 21.84
C PRO A 480 -5.00 13.65 21.47
N GLU A 481 -5.88 14.04 22.40
CA GLU A 481 -6.80 15.16 22.20
C GLU A 481 -6.06 16.45 21.80
N GLY A 482 -6.55 17.11 20.77
CA GLY A 482 -5.96 18.34 20.24
C GLY A 482 -4.75 18.12 19.31
N LYS A 483 -4.33 16.87 19.09
CA LYS A 483 -3.26 16.52 18.15
C LYS A 483 -3.81 16.08 16.80
N THR A 484 -3.04 16.34 15.76
CA THR A 484 -3.33 15.93 14.38
C THR A 484 -2.17 15.11 13.84
N TYR A 485 -2.36 14.44 12.70
CA TYR A 485 -1.27 13.72 12.04
C TYR A 485 -0.09 14.64 11.68
N GLY A 486 -0.34 15.94 11.43
CA GLY A 486 0.69 16.93 11.14
C GLY A 486 1.71 17.13 12.27
N ASP A 487 1.29 16.92 13.54
CA ASP A 487 2.18 17.03 14.71
C ASP A 487 3.24 15.88 14.76
N TYR A 488 3.02 14.81 14.02
CA TYR A 488 3.84 13.59 14.04
C TYR A 488 4.56 13.32 12.73
N LEU A 489 4.67 14.30 11.85
CA LEU A 489 5.47 14.17 10.63
C LEU A 489 6.96 14.00 10.98
N ASN A 490 7.60 13.03 10.33
CA ASN A 490 9.03 12.80 10.47
C ASN A 490 9.81 13.74 9.54
N PRO A 491 10.57 14.72 10.07
CA PRO A 491 11.34 15.66 9.26
C PRO A 491 12.44 14.97 8.45
N GLU A 492 12.90 13.80 8.88
CA GLU A 492 13.94 13.01 8.21
C GLU A 492 13.35 11.90 7.33
N SER A 493 12.05 11.98 7.00
CA SER A 493 11.39 10.98 6.16
C SER A 493 11.94 10.88 4.72
N ALA A 494 12.69 11.89 4.27
CA ALA A 494 13.36 11.91 2.97
C ALA A 494 14.65 12.75 3.05
N VAL A 495 15.79 12.10 3.25
CA VAL A 495 17.10 12.75 3.29
C VAL A 495 17.80 12.59 1.95
N VAL A 496 18.17 13.70 1.31
CA VAL A 496 18.78 13.69 -0.02
C VAL A 496 20.31 13.69 0.07
N MET A 497 20.94 12.70 -0.55
CA MET A 497 22.38 12.57 -0.73
C MET A 497 22.74 13.05 -2.14
N GLU A 498 23.08 14.33 -2.28
CA GLU A 498 23.24 15.01 -3.58
C GLU A 498 24.49 14.58 -4.36
N LYS A 499 25.54 14.11 -3.67
CA LYS A 499 26.87 13.87 -4.24
C LYS A 499 27.27 12.40 -4.23
N ALA A 500 26.30 11.49 -4.19
CA ALA A 500 26.59 10.06 -4.14
C ALA A 500 27.41 9.62 -5.37
N LYS A 501 28.31 8.67 -5.14
CA LYS A 501 29.09 7.99 -6.19
C LYS A 501 28.69 6.54 -6.24
N VAL A 502 28.49 6.01 -7.44
CA VAL A 502 28.04 4.65 -7.67
C VAL A 502 28.93 3.92 -8.67
N GLU A 503 28.89 2.58 -8.64
CA GLU A 503 29.57 1.78 -9.67
C GLU A 503 29.11 2.19 -11.09
N PRO A 504 30.01 2.13 -12.08
CA PRO A 504 29.66 2.51 -13.47
C PRO A 504 28.44 1.76 -14.02
N SER A 505 28.25 0.51 -13.61
CA SER A 505 27.10 -0.32 -14.03
C SER A 505 25.76 0.27 -13.63
N LEU A 506 25.70 1.01 -12.53
CA LEU A 506 24.47 1.64 -12.02
C LEU A 506 24.04 2.89 -12.82
N ALA A 507 24.95 3.50 -13.58
CA ALA A 507 24.60 4.62 -14.45
C ALA A 507 23.54 4.22 -15.50
N ASN A 508 23.59 2.97 -15.98
CA ASN A 508 22.69 2.40 -16.99
C ASN A 508 21.60 1.51 -16.41
N ALA A 509 21.40 1.52 -15.08
CA ALA A 509 20.34 0.75 -14.45
C ALA A 509 18.96 1.17 -14.97
N ALA A 510 18.09 0.19 -15.22
CA ALA A 510 16.74 0.44 -15.67
C ALA A 510 15.87 1.06 -14.55
N PRO A 511 14.90 1.92 -14.89
CA PRO A 511 13.93 2.42 -13.93
C PRO A 511 13.25 1.28 -13.16
N GLY A 512 13.17 1.35 -11.84
CA GLY A 512 12.60 0.32 -10.97
C GLY A 512 13.51 -0.87 -10.68
N GLU A 513 14.71 -0.95 -11.27
CA GLU A 513 15.69 -1.98 -10.94
C GLU A 513 16.21 -1.81 -9.52
N LYS A 514 16.38 -2.92 -8.79
CA LYS A 514 16.66 -2.95 -7.36
C LYS A 514 18.03 -3.52 -7.08
N PHE A 515 18.71 -2.94 -6.08
CA PHE A 515 20.08 -3.29 -5.68
C PHE A 515 20.22 -3.28 -4.16
N GLN A 516 21.12 -4.09 -3.64
CA GLN A 516 21.68 -3.83 -2.33
C GLN A 516 22.92 -2.96 -2.49
N PHE A 517 22.89 -1.74 -1.94
CA PHE A 517 24.12 -0.97 -1.73
C PHE A 517 24.84 -1.55 -0.52
N VAL A 518 26.00 -2.14 -0.78
CA VAL A 518 26.76 -2.93 0.19
C VAL A 518 26.98 -2.16 1.50
N ARG A 519 26.63 -2.77 2.64
CA ARG A 519 26.72 -2.20 4.00
C ARG A 519 25.74 -1.04 4.29
N ILE A 520 24.91 -0.61 3.33
CA ILE A 520 24.06 0.58 3.46
C ILE A 520 22.58 0.20 3.55
N GLY A 521 22.05 -0.51 2.53
CA GLY A 521 20.63 -0.83 2.45
C GLY A 521 20.21 -1.30 1.06
N TYR A 522 18.91 -1.40 0.85
CA TYR A 522 18.33 -1.73 -0.45
C TYR A 522 17.82 -0.47 -1.12
N PHE A 523 18.10 -0.35 -2.40
CA PHE A 523 17.78 0.81 -3.22
C PHE A 523 17.11 0.40 -4.52
N SER A 524 16.22 1.25 -5.01
CA SER A 524 15.59 1.13 -6.33
C SER A 524 15.92 2.34 -7.18
N LYS A 525 16.20 2.11 -8.46
CA LYS A 525 16.32 3.21 -9.44
C LYS A 525 14.98 3.90 -9.58
N ASP A 526 14.93 5.22 -9.33
CA ASP A 526 13.67 5.97 -9.42
C ASP A 526 13.09 5.87 -10.84
N THR A 527 11.76 5.67 -10.92
CA THR A 527 11.06 5.50 -12.20
C THR A 527 10.77 6.82 -12.92
N LYS A 528 10.84 7.94 -12.21
CA LYS A 528 10.53 9.28 -12.74
C LYS A 528 11.76 10.18 -12.86
N ASN A 529 12.73 10.04 -11.93
CA ASN A 529 13.87 10.93 -11.83
C ASN A 529 15.16 10.23 -12.28
N PRO A 530 15.70 10.56 -13.48
CA PRO A 530 16.97 9.99 -13.93
C PRO A 530 18.11 10.27 -12.93
N GLY A 531 18.99 9.29 -12.72
CA GLY A 531 20.15 9.44 -11.83
C GLY A 531 19.84 9.36 -10.33
N VAL A 532 18.59 9.12 -9.94
CA VAL A 532 18.15 9.01 -8.54
C VAL A 532 17.95 7.56 -8.14
N PHE A 533 18.39 7.22 -6.91
CA PHE A 533 18.15 5.94 -6.26
C PHE A 533 17.38 6.16 -4.95
N ASN A 534 16.25 5.49 -4.83
CA ASN A 534 15.38 5.54 -3.66
C ASN A 534 15.75 4.44 -2.67
N ARG A 535 16.01 4.77 -1.40
CA ARG A 535 16.15 3.74 -0.37
C ARG A 535 14.80 3.05 -0.14
N VAL A 536 14.77 1.75 -0.39
CA VAL A 536 13.61 0.90 -0.15
C VAL A 536 13.47 0.64 1.36
N VAL A 537 14.49 0.00 1.93
CA VAL A 537 14.62 -0.27 3.36
C VAL A 537 16.09 -0.22 3.77
N SER A 538 16.36 0.07 5.04
CA SER A 538 17.70 -0.02 5.62
C SER A 538 18.19 -1.47 5.69
N LEU A 539 19.49 -1.68 5.81
CA LEU A 539 20.06 -3.01 5.98
C LEU A 539 19.75 -3.62 7.36
N LYS A 540 19.68 -2.78 8.39
CA LYS A 540 19.34 -3.24 9.76
C LYS A 540 17.86 -3.52 9.85
N ASP A 541 17.52 -4.71 10.34
CA ASP A 541 16.17 -5.10 10.68
C ASP A 541 15.81 -4.57 12.07
N SER A 542 14.70 -3.85 12.18
CA SER A 542 14.15 -3.38 13.47
C SER A 542 13.03 -4.30 13.99
N TYR A 543 12.54 -5.21 13.15
CA TYR A 543 11.50 -6.16 13.52
C TYR A 543 12.04 -7.21 14.49
N LYS A 544 11.30 -7.44 15.57
CA LYS A 544 11.53 -8.53 16.51
C LYS A 544 10.27 -9.39 16.52
N PRO A 545 10.36 -10.67 16.12
CA PRO A 545 9.22 -11.59 16.25
C PRO A 545 8.74 -11.61 17.71
N GLN A 546 7.43 -11.50 17.91
CA GLN A 546 6.81 -11.65 19.23
C GLN A 546 6.75 -13.10 19.63
#